data_0e145a0128cbdd8e7140dd1644225c94
#
_entry.id   0e145a0128cbdd8e7140dd1644225c94
#
_cell.length_a   1.000
_cell.length_b   1.000
_cell.length_c   1.000
_cell.angle_alpha   90.00
_cell.angle_beta   90.00
_cell.angle_gamma   90.00
#
_symmetry.space_group_name_H-M   'P 1'
#
loop_
_entity.id
_entity.type
_entity.pdbx_description
1 polymer ?
#
loop_
_entity_poly.entity_id
_entity_poly.type
_entity_poly.pdbx_seq_one_letter_code
_entity_poly.pdbx_strand_id
1 'polypeptide(L)'
;MSLTKKTKDKKVNFEFNKEYIRVVTSKIANNDAQFITNSFNEMHPADAADIIEHLSQNDRESLIKLNNFNIDPEVFVELNESIQSEITTYLSHDSIASILSNLESDDAISILENVPEKDKNSILSSLPPKDRFALLESLSYPEDTAARLMQREFTAIPSNWSVGQTIDYLRENKDLPEEFLEIFIINEDFKPIGTVPSYKVLTSPRDTKMITIMSESQLLIPVDMDKEEVANLFENYNLNSAAVIDKSNKLVGMIMNDDVLTVLREEAEEDTLRLAGVGDEEITDGVVTKTKRRFNWLLLNLFTAFLATWCISLFGATIEQMVVLAFLMPIVASMGGNAGMQTLAVTVRTIATNDLNQNNFSSNVFKEFSIGILNGIIFAIISAFIVQVWFQDSTLSIIIAISMVLTMIIAGLFGILVPFTLKKMNIDPAIASSVFVTTITDVIGFVSFLGVGAYFL
;
A
#
# COMPACT_ATOMS: atom_id res chain seq x y z
N MET A 1 2.78 -40.01 -6.41
CA MET A 1 2.47 -39.90 -7.86
C MET A 1 2.41 -38.40 -8.12
N SER A 2 3.50 -37.85 -8.63
CA SER A 2 3.74 -36.42 -8.80
C SER A 2 2.73 -35.84 -9.79
N LEU A 3 1.88 -34.94 -9.34
CA LEU A 3 1.14 -34.02 -10.21
C LEU A 3 2.13 -33.00 -10.75
N THR A 4 2.71 -33.31 -11.91
CA THR A 4 3.53 -32.32 -12.67
C THR A 4 2.64 -31.14 -13.02
N LYS A 5 2.87 -30.00 -12.37
CA LYS A 5 2.30 -28.69 -12.71
C LYS A 5 2.54 -28.37 -14.20
N LYS A 6 1.46 -28.32 -14.96
CA LYS A 6 1.42 -27.72 -16.29
C LYS A 6 1.00 -26.26 -16.16
N THR A 7 1.91 -25.42 -15.71
CA THR A 7 1.61 -23.99 -15.49
C THR A 7 1.73 -23.13 -16.77
N LYS A 8 2.26 -23.63 -17.88
CA LYS A 8 2.66 -22.81 -19.04
C LYS A 8 1.70 -22.71 -20.23
N ASP A 9 0.52 -23.32 -20.19
CA ASP A 9 -0.46 -23.25 -21.30
C ASP A 9 -1.86 -22.75 -20.88
N LYS A 10 -1.96 -22.05 -19.74
CA LYS A 10 -3.24 -21.46 -19.30
C LYS A 10 -3.58 -20.28 -20.21
N LYS A 11 -4.79 -20.21 -20.73
CA LYS A 11 -5.23 -19.16 -21.65
C LYS A 11 -5.23 -17.80 -20.94
N VAL A 12 -4.24 -16.98 -21.24
CA VAL A 12 -4.22 -15.55 -20.95
C VAL A 12 -5.15 -14.89 -21.97
N ASN A 13 -6.42 -14.78 -21.70
CA ASN A 13 -7.46 -13.97 -22.36
C ASN A 13 -8.81 -14.54 -22.01
N PHE A 14 -9.14 -14.49 -20.74
CA PHE A 14 -10.51 -14.67 -20.31
C PHE A 14 -11.17 -13.28 -20.36
N GLU A 15 -11.99 -12.99 -21.38
CA GLU A 15 -12.86 -11.81 -21.32
C GLU A 15 -13.80 -12.03 -20.12
N PHE A 16 -13.56 -11.29 -19.04
CA PHE A 16 -14.42 -11.23 -17.87
C PHE A 16 -15.85 -10.88 -18.33
N ASN A 17 -16.70 -11.92 -18.43
CA ASN A 17 -18.07 -11.78 -18.93
C ASN A 17 -19.06 -12.16 -17.82
N LYS A 18 -19.97 -11.23 -17.49
CA LYS A 18 -21.10 -11.49 -16.56
C LYS A 18 -21.90 -12.76 -16.91
N GLU A 19 -21.86 -13.18 -18.16
CA GLU A 19 -22.52 -14.41 -18.62
C GLU A 19 -21.80 -15.66 -18.08
N TYR A 20 -20.46 -15.62 -18.00
CA TYR A 20 -19.69 -16.75 -17.46
C TYR A 20 -19.89 -16.91 -15.94
N ILE A 21 -19.97 -15.82 -15.18
CA ILE A 21 -20.30 -15.87 -13.74
C ILE A 21 -21.66 -16.57 -13.54
N ARG A 22 -22.66 -16.25 -14.37
CA ARG A 22 -23.97 -16.93 -14.32
C ARG A 22 -23.87 -18.43 -14.62
N VAL A 23 -23.00 -18.81 -15.57
CA VAL A 23 -22.75 -20.25 -15.87
C VAL A 23 -22.12 -20.90 -14.64
N VAL A 24 -21.08 -20.33 -14.06
CA VAL A 24 -20.41 -20.85 -12.86
C VAL A 24 -21.42 -20.97 -11.70
N THR A 25 -22.19 -19.93 -11.41
CA THR A 25 -23.24 -19.94 -10.36
C THR A 25 -24.26 -21.05 -10.60
N SER A 26 -24.71 -21.24 -11.87
CA SER A 26 -25.62 -22.33 -12.23
C SER A 26 -24.99 -23.70 -12.03
N LYS A 27 -23.70 -23.86 -12.33
CA LYS A 27 -22.98 -25.13 -12.16
C LYS A 27 -22.75 -25.45 -10.68
N ILE A 28 -22.46 -24.43 -9.84
CA ILE A 28 -22.41 -24.58 -8.39
C ILE A 28 -23.75 -25.07 -7.86
N ALA A 29 -24.86 -24.42 -8.25
CA ALA A 29 -26.21 -24.78 -7.83
C ALA A 29 -26.60 -26.20 -8.24
N ASN A 30 -26.07 -26.71 -9.37
CA ASN A 30 -26.30 -28.07 -9.88
C ASN A 30 -25.29 -29.09 -9.32
N ASN A 31 -24.39 -28.73 -8.38
CA ASN A 31 -23.35 -29.59 -7.81
C ASN A 31 -22.42 -30.24 -8.87
N ASP A 32 -22.09 -29.51 -9.95
CA ASP A 32 -21.19 -29.99 -11.02
C ASP A 32 -19.72 -29.74 -10.65
N ALA A 33 -19.22 -30.51 -9.66
CA ALA A 33 -17.85 -30.37 -9.16
C ALA A 33 -16.79 -30.58 -10.26
N GLN A 34 -17.06 -31.49 -11.22
CA GLN A 34 -16.09 -31.78 -12.28
C GLN A 34 -15.92 -30.61 -13.24
N PHE A 35 -17.02 -29.96 -13.61
CA PHE A 35 -16.96 -28.74 -14.43
C PHE A 35 -16.15 -27.64 -13.70
N ILE A 36 -16.46 -27.42 -12.43
CA ILE A 36 -15.79 -26.38 -11.61
C ILE A 36 -14.28 -26.65 -11.55
N THR A 37 -13.86 -27.83 -11.12
CA THR A 37 -12.44 -28.18 -11.01
C THR A 37 -11.70 -28.03 -12.34
N ASN A 38 -12.27 -28.56 -13.42
CA ASN A 38 -11.61 -28.48 -14.72
C ASN A 38 -11.51 -27.03 -15.21
N SER A 39 -12.60 -26.26 -15.09
CA SER A 39 -12.62 -24.86 -15.55
C SER A 39 -11.63 -23.99 -14.80
N PHE A 40 -11.57 -24.09 -13.47
CA PHE A 40 -10.67 -23.28 -12.67
C PHE A 40 -9.20 -23.67 -12.85
N ASN A 41 -8.91 -24.99 -13.00
CA ASN A 41 -7.53 -25.44 -13.25
C ASN A 41 -7.01 -25.13 -14.68
N GLU A 42 -7.91 -24.85 -15.64
CA GLU A 42 -7.52 -24.42 -17.00
C GLU A 42 -7.34 -22.91 -17.12
N MET A 43 -7.79 -22.12 -16.13
CA MET A 43 -7.66 -20.66 -16.11
C MET A 43 -6.35 -20.20 -15.49
N HIS A 44 -5.97 -18.96 -15.79
CA HIS A 44 -4.93 -18.28 -15.03
C HIS A 44 -5.42 -18.08 -13.59
N PRO A 45 -4.56 -18.18 -12.55
CA PRO A 45 -4.96 -17.98 -11.15
C PRO A 45 -5.71 -16.68 -10.89
N ALA A 46 -5.22 -15.55 -11.43
CA ALA A 46 -5.85 -14.24 -11.32
C ALA A 46 -7.28 -14.21 -11.91
N ASP A 47 -7.50 -14.81 -13.11
CA ASP A 47 -8.85 -14.89 -13.71
C ASP A 47 -9.81 -15.75 -12.86
N ALA A 48 -9.30 -16.81 -12.27
CA ALA A 48 -10.07 -17.68 -11.38
C ALA A 48 -10.44 -16.97 -10.06
N ALA A 49 -9.50 -16.19 -9.49
CA ALA A 49 -9.73 -15.36 -8.33
C ALA A 49 -10.81 -14.30 -8.59
N ASP A 50 -10.70 -13.57 -9.70
CA ASP A 50 -11.71 -12.58 -10.13
C ASP A 50 -13.12 -13.17 -10.17
N ILE A 51 -13.27 -14.39 -10.68
CA ILE A 51 -14.57 -15.06 -10.71
C ILE A 51 -15.07 -15.34 -9.30
N ILE A 52 -14.22 -15.87 -8.40
CA ILE A 52 -14.58 -16.18 -7.03
C ILE A 52 -15.01 -14.91 -6.28
N GLU A 53 -14.31 -13.81 -6.49
CA GLU A 53 -14.63 -12.52 -5.90
C GLU A 53 -16.00 -11.99 -6.28
N HIS A 54 -16.40 -12.21 -7.52
CA HIS A 54 -17.70 -11.77 -8.03
C HIS A 54 -18.87 -12.71 -7.67
N LEU A 55 -18.62 -13.88 -7.07
CA LEU A 55 -19.67 -14.75 -6.54
C LEU A 55 -20.28 -14.14 -5.27
N SER A 56 -21.54 -14.47 -5.01
CA SER A 56 -22.13 -14.16 -3.70
C SER A 56 -21.49 -15.01 -2.60
N GLN A 57 -21.54 -14.54 -1.35
CA GLN A 57 -21.03 -15.29 -0.19
C GLN A 57 -21.57 -16.72 -0.12
N ASN A 58 -22.86 -16.90 -0.37
CA ASN A 58 -23.50 -18.23 -0.39
C ASN A 58 -22.97 -19.12 -1.52
N ASP A 59 -22.69 -18.53 -2.69
CA ASP A 59 -22.14 -19.28 -3.84
C ASP A 59 -20.68 -19.65 -3.58
N ARG A 60 -19.88 -18.77 -2.96
CA ARG A 60 -18.51 -19.06 -2.53
C ARG A 60 -18.48 -20.21 -1.51
N GLU A 61 -19.31 -20.13 -0.46
CA GLU A 61 -19.43 -21.20 0.52
C GLU A 61 -19.81 -22.54 -0.14
N SER A 62 -20.75 -22.52 -1.10
CA SER A 62 -21.17 -23.69 -1.83
C SER A 62 -20.07 -24.25 -2.73
N LEU A 63 -19.31 -23.38 -3.41
CA LEU A 63 -18.14 -23.73 -4.22
C LEU A 63 -17.09 -24.47 -3.38
N ILE A 64 -16.75 -23.92 -2.21
CA ILE A 64 -15.75 -24.50 -1.31
C ILE A 64 -16.20 -25.87 -0.80
N LYS A 65 -17.45 -25.98 -0.35
CA LYS A 65 -18.02 -27.27 0.13
C LYS A 65 -18.10 -28.33 -0.97
N LEU A 66 -18.38 -27.90 -2.20
CA LEU A 66 -18.51 -28.80 -3.34
C LEU A 66 -17.17 -29.42 -3.75
N ASN A 67 -16.09 -28.67 -3.68
CA ASN A 67 -14.79 -29.04 -4.23
C ASN A 67 -13.69 -29.16 -3.19
N ASN A 68 -13.95 -28.80 -1.93
CA ASN A 68 -12.97 -28.71 -0.85
C ASN A 68 -11.71 -27.91 -1.28
N PHE A 69 -11.92 -26.85 -2.06
CA PHE A 69 -10.89 -26.02 -2.67
C PHE A 69 -9.79 -26.83 -3.41
N ASN A 70 -10.18 -27.87 -4.12
CA ASN A 70 -9.28 -28.64 -4.99
C ASN A 70 -9.02 -27.86 -6.29
N ILE A 71 -8.53 -26.62 -6.14
CA ILE A 71 -8.19 -25.65 -7.16
C ILE A 71 -6.69 -25.33 -6.95
N ASP A 72 -6.06 -24.72 -7.93
CA ASP A 72 -4.67 -24.31 -7.84
C ASP A 72 -4.44 -23.41 -6.61
N PRO A 73 -3.48 -23.69 -5.73
CA PRO A 73 -3.19 -22.85 -4.57
C PRO A 73 -2.89 -21.39 -4.90
N GLU A 74 -2.30 -21.09 -6.05
CA GLU A 74 -2.02 -19.73 -6.51
C GLU A 74 -3.31 -18.89 -6.67
N VAL A 75 -4.45 -19.51 -6.93
CA VAL A 75 -5.75 -18.79 -6.95
C VAL A 75 -6.07 -18.17 -5.59
N PHE A 76 -5.62 -18.81 -4.51
CA PHE A 76 -5.86 -18.31 -3.16
C PHE A 76 -5.03 -17.05 -2.86
N VAL A 77 -3.82 -16.96 -3.41
CA VAL A 77 -2.93 -15.79 -3.29
C VAL A 77 -3.54 -14.57 -3.98
N GLU A 78 -4.12 -14.78 -5.16
CA GLU A 78 -4.71 -13.72 -5.97
C GLU A 78 -6.04 -13.15 -5.42
N LEU A 79 -6.63 -13.78 -4.39
CA LEU A 79 -7.88 -13.30 -3.79
C LEU A 79 -7.65 -12.11 -2.86
N ASN A 80 -8.59 -11.16 -2.83
CA ASN A 80 -8.61 -10.10 -1.84
C ASN A 80 -8.62 -10.65 -0.40
N GLU A 81 -7.91 -9.99 0.51
CA GLU A 81 -7.71 -10.41 1.92
C GLU A 81 -9.02 -10.77 2.64
N SER A 82 -10.07 -9.97 2.45
CA SER A 82 -11.37 -10.22 3.08
C SER A 82 -12.02 -11.52 2.59
N ILE A 83 -11.84 -11.86 1.31
CA ILE A 83 -12.34 -13.12 0.72
C ILE A 83 -11.46 -14.28 1.13
N GLN A 84 -10.14 -14.10 1.19
CA GLN A 84 -9.22 -15.06 1.78
C GLN A 84 -9.65 -15.41 3.22
N SER A 85 -9.85 -14.40 4.06
CA SER A 85 -10.31 -14.56 5.44
C SER A 85 -11.68 -15.23 5.53
N GLU A 86 -12.62 -14.90 4.63
CA GLU A 86 -13.92 -15.58 4.53
C GLU A 86 -13.76 -17.07 4.21
N ILE A 87 -12.99 -17.38 3.16
CA ILE A 87 -12.80 -18.75 2.67
C ILE A 87 -12.10 -19.63 3.72
N THR A 88 -11.12 -19.10 4.46
CA THR A 88 -10.44 -19.84 5.54
C THR A 88 -11.42 -20.32 6.62
N THR A 89 -12.56 -19.65 6.81
CA THR A 89 -13.59 -20.10 7.76
C THR A 89 -14.37 -21.33 7.27
N TYR A 90 -14.37 -21.62 5.98
CA TYR A 90 -15.08 -22.75 5.36
C TYR A 90 -14.19 -23.98 5.16
N LEU A 91 -12.87 -23.80 5.17
CA LEU A 91 -11.89 -24.87 4.97
C LEU A 91 -11.49 -25.53 6.29
N SER A 92 -11.10 -26.81 6.21
CA SER A 92 -10.44 -27.48 7.34
C SER A 92 -9.00 -26.99 7.52
N HIS A 93 -8.48 -27.03 8.75
CA HIS A 93 -7.09 -26.68 9.04
C HIS A 93 -6.09 -27.48 8.19
N ASP A 94 -6.37 -28.76 7.94
CA ASP A 94 -5.53 -29.63 7.10
C ASP A 94 -5.57 -29.19 5.63
N SER A 95 -6.73 -28.73 5.13
CA SER A 95 -6.85 -28.19 3.77
C SER A 95 -6.06 -26.91 3.60
N ILE A 96 -6.15 -26.00 4.56
CA ILE A 96 -5.37 -24.76 4.56
C ILE A 96 -3.87 -25.09 4.62
N ALA A 97 -3.44 -25.98 5.53
CA ALA A 97 -2.05 -26.41 5.61
C ALA A 97 -1.55 -27.02 4.28
N SER A 98 -2.42 -27.77 3.57
CA SER A 98 -2.06 -28.30 2.25
C SER A 98 -1.90 -27.19 1.20
N ILE A 99 -2.71 -26.15 1.23
CA ILE A 99 -2.57 -24.97 0.35
C ILE A 99 -1.22 -24.31 0.64
N LEU A 100 -0.96 -23.94 1.90
CA LEU A 100 0.26 -23.25 2.31
C LEU A 100 1.54 -24.02 1.98
N SER A 101 1.54 -25.35 2.08
CA SER A 101 2.71 -26.18 1.73
C SER A 101 3.01 -26.27 0.23
N ASN A 102 2.12 -25.79 -0.62
CA ASN A 102 2.31 -25.77 -2.08
C ASN A 102 2.53 -24.35 -2.63
N LEU A 103 2.63 -23.36 -1.76
CA LEU A 103 2.93 -21.98 -2.08
C LEU A 103 4.38 -21.63 -1.71
N GLU A 104 4.88 -20.53 -2.23
CA GLU A 104 6.12 -19.93 -1.78
C GLU A 104 5.95 -19.38 -0.35
N SER A 105 7.06 -19.20 0.35
CA SER A 105 6.99 -18.93 1.79
C SER A 105 6.41 -17.56 2.15
N ASP A 106 6.61 -16.54 1.33
CA ASP A 106 6.04 -15.20 1.46
C ASP A 106 4.52 -15.20 1.22
N ASP A 107 4.04 -15.86 0.17
CA ASP A 107 2.62 -16.07 -0.10
C ASP A 107 1.93 -16.82 1.05
N ALA A 108 2.58 -17.87 1.56
CA ALA A 108 2.06 -18.63 2.68
C ALA A 108 1.97 -17.78 3.96
N ILE A 109 2.89 -16.80 4.17
CA ILE A 109 2.85 -15.86 5.28
C ILE A 109 1.70 -14.88 5.11
N SER A 110 1.56 -14.26 3.95
CA SER A 110 0.48 -13.33 3.63
C SER A 110 -0.90 -13.94 3.92
N ILE A 111 -1.12 -15.19 3.49
CA ILE A 111 -2.37 -15.89 3.78
C ILE A 111 -2.55 -16.16 5.28
N LEU A 112 -1.48 -16.56 6.00
CA LEU A 112 -1.56 -16.81 7.44
C LEU A 112 -1.86 -15.54 8.24
N GLU A 113 -1.44 -14.38 7.78
CA GLU A 113 -1.76 -13.10 8.42
C GLU A 113 -3.27 -12.85 8.43
N ASN A 114 -3.97 -13.23 7.36
CA ASN A 114 -5.41 -13.09 7.20
C ASN A 114 -6.24 -14.19 7.91
N VAL A 115 -5.57 -15.22 8.47
CA VAL A 115 -6.24 -16.28 9.25
C VAL A 115 -6.53 -15.79 10.68
N PRO A 116 -7.72 -16.06 11.25
CA PRO A 116 -8.02 -15.75 12.65
C PRO A 116 -6.99 -16.36 13.62
N GLU A 117 -6.51 -15.56 14.59
CA GLU A 117 -5.47 -15.95 15.56
C GLU A 117 -5.73 -17.29 16.27
N LYS A 118 -6.99 -17.60 16.56
CA LYS A 118 -7.41 -18.86 17.20
C LYS A 118 -7.10 -20.10 16.37
N ASP A 119 -7.04 -19.97 15.04
CA ASP A 119 -6.89 -21.07 14.09
C ASP A 119 -5.43 -21.22 13.61
N LYS A 120 -4.62 -20.13 13.65
CA LYS A 120 -3.21 -20.13 13.20
C LYS A 120 -2.38 -21.26 13.78
N ASN A 121 -2.44 -21.47 15.11
CA ASN A 121 -1.67 -22.53 15.77
C ASN A 121 -2.06 -23.95 15.32
N SER A 122 -3.34 -24.17 15.01
CA SER A 122 -3.82 -25.46 14.56
C SER A 122 -3.35 -25.75 13.13
N ILE A 123 -3.42 -24.75 12.26
CA ILE A 123 -2.94 -24.82 10.87
C ILE A 123 -1.42 -25.06 10.84
N LEU A 124 -0.65 -24.27 11.59
CA LEU A 124 0.81 -24.44 11.70
C LEU A 124 1.19 -25.83 12.21
N SER A 125 0.38 -26.44 13.09
CA SER A 125 0.63 -27.79 13.60
C SER A 125 0.41 -28.88 12.55
N SER A 126 -0.45 -28.62 11.55
CA SER A 126 -0.73 -29.53 10.44
C SER A 126 0.30 -29.46 9.31
N LEU A 127 1.17 -28.43 9.32
CA LEU A 127 2.23 -28.27 8.32
C LEU A 127 3.39 -29.25 8.53
N PRO A 128 4.11 -29.62 7.44
CA PRO A 128 5.39 -30.30 7.54
C PRO A 128 6.37 -29.53 8.44
N PRO A 129 7.25 -30.22 9.20
CA PRO A 129 8.15 -29.54 10.15
C PRO A 129 9.06 -28.47 9.52
N LYS A 130 9.48 -28.64 8.28
CA LYS A 130 10.33 -27.70 7.52
C LYS A 130 9.57 -26.39 7.28
N ASP A 131 8.38 -26.48 6.67
CA ASP A 131 7.55 -25.33 6.29
C ASP A 131 7.06 -24.59 7.54
N ARG A 132 6.62 -25.35 8.56
CA ARG A 132 6.22 -24.76 9.85
C ARG A 132 7.33 -23.95 10.50
N PHE A 133 8.58 -24.44 10.48
CA PHE A 133 9.70 -23.70 11.05
C PHE A 133 9.97 -22.42 10.29
N ALA A 134 9.97 -22.48 8.96
CA ALA A 134 10.17 -21.32 8.09
C ALA A 134 9.11 -20.23 8.34
N LEU A 135 7.84 -20.62 8.36
CA LEU A 135 6.75 -19.67 8.59
C LEU A 135 6.77 -19.08 10.02
N LEU A 136 7.04 -19.88 11.05
CA LEU A 136 7.16 -19.38 12.42
C LEU A 136 8.30 -18.39 12.58
N GLU A 137 9.43 -18.62 11.92
CA GLU A 137 10.56 -17.70 11.96
C GLU A 137 10.19 -16.38 11.26
N SER A 138 9.58 -16.42 10.08
CA SER A 138 9.13 -15.22 9.38
C SER A 138 8.06 -14.45 10.17
N LEU A 139 7.08 -15.14 10.75
CA LEU A 139 6.06 -14.56 11.63
C LEU A 139 6.63 -13.93 12.93
N SER A 140 7.86 -14.23 13.30
CA SER A 140 8.52 -13.60 14.44
C SER A 140 9.02 -12.19 14.19
N TYR A 141 9.13 -11.78 12.93
CA TYR A 141 9.50 -10.41 12.54
C TYR A 141 8.27 -9.49 12.52
N PRO A 142 8.45 -8.16 12.66
CA PRO A 142 7.37 -7.19 12.48
C PRO A 142 6.73 -7.28 11.08
N GLU A 143 5.46 -6.94 10.97
CA GLU A 143 4.66 -7.10 9.73
C GLU A 143 5.21 -6.29 8.54
N ASP A 144 5.64 -5.04 8.75
CA ASP A 144 6.12 -4.16 7.69
C ASP A 144 7.62 -4.28 7.43
N THR A 145 8.19 -5.49 7.45
CA THR A 145 9.63 -5.69 7.25
C THR A 145 9.96 -6.59 6.06
N ALA A 146 11.16 -6.42 5.50
CA ALA A 146 11.71 -7.25 4.45
C ALA A 146 11.64 -8.76 4.76
N ALA A 147 11.74 -9.13 6.03
CA ALA A 147 11.62 -10.53 6.46
C ALA A 147 10.23 -11.13 6.23
N ARG A 148 9.18 -10.30 6.16
CA ARG A 148 7.81 -10.73 5.86
C ARG A 148 7.56 -10.82 4.35
N LEU A 149 8.27 -10.02 3.57
CA LEU A 149 8.18 -9.96 2.12
C LEU A 149 9.10 -10.97 1.44
N MET A 150 10.09 -11.53 2.15
CA MET A 150 11.07 -12.41 1.54
C MET A 150 10.55 -13.84 1.34
N GLN A 151 10.82 -14.40 0.19
CA GLN A 151 10.75 -15.83 -0.03
C GLN A 151 12.06 -16.52 0.40
N ARG A 152 11.93 -17.76 0.91
CA ARG A 152 13.07 -18.56 1.38
C ARG A 152 13.57 -19.55 0.33
N GLU A 153 12.86 -19.64 -0.74
CA GLU A 153 13.13 -20.44 -1.91
C GLU A 153 14.05 -19.65 -2.83
N PHE A 154 15.37 -19.83 -2.68
CA PHE A 154 16.38 -19.15 -3.51
C PHE A 154 17.48 -20.09 -3.97
N THR A 155 18.14 -19.73 -5.06
CA THR A 155 19.28 -20.47 -5.59
C THR A 155 20.60 -19.82 -5.17
N ALA A 156 21.38 -20.50 -4.31
CA ALA A 156 22.68 -20.05 -3.87
C ALA A 156 23.79 -21.05 -4.21
N ILE A 157 24.90 -20.56 -4.73
CA ILE A 157 26.02 -21.36 -5.24
C ILE A 157 27.35 -20.89 -4.60
N PRO A 158 28.23 -21.81 -4.17
CA PRO A 158 29.55 -21.44 -3.70
C PRO A 158 30.41 -20.76 -4.79
N SER A 159 31.15 -19.73 -4.41
CA SER A 159 31.96 -18.91 -5.32
C SER A 159 33.04 -19.66 -6.08
N ASN A 160 33.52 -20.81 -5.55
CA ASN A 160 34.56 -21.63 -6.14
C ASN A 160 34.04 -22.58 -7.22
N TRP A 161 32.74 -22.71 -7.43
CA TRP A 161 32.17 -23.58 -8.47
C TRP A 161 32.41 -23.03 -9.88
N SER A 162 32.42 -23.95 -10.85
CA SER A 162 32.40 -23.59 -12.27
C SER A 162 30.97 -23.52 -12.79
N VAL A 163 30.77 -22.86 -13.91
CA VAL A 163 29.50 -22.82 -14.66
C VAL A 163 29.01 -24.24 -14.94
N GLY A 164 29.91 -25.17 -15.29
CA GLY A 164 29.52 -26.56 -15.51
C GLY A 164 28.96 -27.25 -14.28
N GLN A 165 29.59 -27.08 -13.12
CA GLN A 165 29.11 -27.62 -11.85
C GLN A 165 27.75 -27.01 -11.46
N THR A 166 27.59 -25.71 -11.69
CA THR A 166 26.33 -25.02 -11.46
C THR A 166 25.20 -25.57 -12.34
N ILE A 167 25.42 -25.72 -13.64
CA ILE A 167 24.44 -26.30 -14.57
C ILE A 167 24.06 -27.73 -14.17
N ASP A 168 25.04 -28.55 -13.78
CA ASP A 168 24.77 -29.93 -13.39
C ASP A 168 23.96 -29.97 -12.08
N TYR A 169 24.28 -29.12 -11.09
CA TYR A 169 23.49 -28.95 -9.86
C TYR A 169 22.06 -28.51 -10.14
N LEU A 170 21.87 -27.49 -10.99
CA LEU A 170 20.50 -26.98 -11.34
C LEU A 170 19.65 -28.05 -12.03
N ARG A 171 20.28 -29.03 -12.74
CA ARG A 171 19.56 -30.12 -13.41
C ARG A 171 19.21 -31.27 -12.47
N GLU A 172 20.05 -31.52 -11.51
CA GLU A 172 19.95 -32.68 -10.60
C GLU A 172 19.12 -32.37 -9.36
N ASN A 173 19.16 -31.13 -8.89
CA ASN A 173 18.46 -30.70 -7.71
C ASN A 173 16.97 -30.42 -8.03
N LYS A 174 16.07 -31.12 -7.31
CA LYS A 174 14.61 -30.99 -7.46
C LYS A 174 13.98 -30.04 -6.45
N ASP A 175 14.77 -29.58 -5.48
CA ASP A 175 14.31 -28.68 -4.41
C ASP A 175 14.61 -27.20 -4.71
N LEU A 176 14.88 -26.87 -5.98
CA LEU A 176 15.07 -25.49 -6.43
C LEU A 176 13.73 -24.79 -6.61
N PRO A 177 13.66 -23.45 -6.45
CA PRO A 177 12.48 -22.68 -6.80
C PRO A 177 12.10 -22.91 -8.26
N GLU A 178 10.81 -22.88 -8.56
CA GLU A 178 10.30 -23.10 -9.94
C GLU A 178 10.78 -21.99 -10.89
N GLU A 179 10.84 -20.75 -10.39
CA GLU A 179 11.34 -19.59 -11.13
C GLU A 179 12.47 -18.90 -10.38
N PHE A 180 13.56 -18.61 -11.05
CA PHE A 180 14.64 -17.76 -10.55
C PHE A 180 15.35 -17.05 -11.70
N LEU A 181 15.52 -15.77 -11.56
CA LEU A 181 16.19 -14.91 -12.54
C LEU A 181 17.68 -14.78 -12.25
N GLU A 182 18.06 -14.83 -10.98
CA GLU A 182 19.40 -14.64 -10.49
C GLU A 182 19.85 -15.79 -9.58
N ILE A 183 21.14 -16.07 -9.59
CA ILE A 183 21.79 -17.05 -8.73
C ILE A 183 22.72 -16.29 -7.80
N PHE A 184 22.49 -16.44 -6.49
CA PHE A 184 23.32 -15.80 -5.46
C PHE A 184 24.63 -16.56 -5.30
N ILE A 185 25.74 -15.83 -5.28
CA ILE A 185 27.06 -16.39 -5.04
C ILE A 185 27.41 -16.15 -3.58
N ILE A 186 27.71 -17.24 -2.86
CA ILE A 186 27.99 -17.21 -1.43
C ILE A 186 29.43 -17.62 -1.14
N ASN A 187 29.98 -17.09 -0.05
CA ASN A 187 31.23 -17.53 0.50
C ASN A 187 31.06 -18.73 1.48
N GLU A 188 32.16 -19.16 2.11
CA GLU A 188 32.18 -20.27 3.08
C GLU A 188 31.34 -19.98 4.34
N ASP A 189 31.11 -18.71 4.70
CA ASP A 189 30.30 -18.27 5.83
C ASP A 189 28.81 -18.11 5.48
N PHE A 190 28.39 -18.51 4.27
CA PHE A 190 27.03 -18.32 3.74
C PHE A 190 26.64 -16.85 3.55
N LYS A 191 27.61 -15.96 3.33
CA LYS A 191 27.37 -14.56 3.03
C LYS A 191 27.31 -14.33 1.53
N PRO A 192 26.32 -13.60 1.02
CA PRO A 192 26.22 -13.29 -0.39
C PRO A 192 27.35 -12.30 -0.78
N ILE A 193 28.08 -12.61 -1.86
CA ILE A 193 29.19 -11.81 -2.37
C ILE A 193 28.93 -11.28 -3.77
N GLY A 194 27.87 -11.73 -4.43
CA GLY A 194 27.46 -11.27 -5.75
C GLY A 194 26.32 -12.10 -6.32
N THR A 195 25.84 -11.72 -7.50
CA THR A 195 24.79 -12.42 -8.25
C THR A 195 25.25 -12.74 -9.67
N VAL A 196 24.69 -13.79 -10.23
CA VAL A 196 24.84 -14.15 -11.64
C VAL A 196 23.46 -14.37 -12.25
N PRO A 197 23.04 -13.54 -13.23
CA PRO A 197 21.82 -13.78 -13.97
C PRO A 197 21.81 -15.15 -14.64
N SER A 198 20.68 -15.85 -14.62
CA SER A 198 20.54 -17.23 -15.15
C SER A 198 20.99 -17.34 -16.61
N TYR A 199 20.70 -16.33 -17.46
CA TYR A 199 21.14 -16.32 -18.85
C TYR A 199 22.68 -16.32 -19.02
N LYS A 200 23.39 -15.70 -18.07
CA LYS A 200 24.87 -15.62 -18.12
C LYS A 200 25.52 -16.97 -17.85
N VAL A 201 24.89 -17.80 -17.01
CA VAL A 201 25.29 -19.18 -16.78
C VAL A 201 25.11 -20.00 -18.06
N LEU A 202 24.01 -19.81 -18.80
CA LEU A 202 23.72 -20.53 -20.03
C LEU A 202 24.65 -20.13 -21.20
N THR A 203 25.14 -18.90 -21.19
CA THR A 203 25.98 -18.34 -22.30
C THR A 203 27.47 -18.41 -22.03
N SER A 204 27.91 -18.80 -20.83
CA SER A 204 29.32 -18.88 -20.45
C SER A 204 29.90 -20.28 -20.64
N PRO A 205 31.20 -20.43 -20.94
CA PRO A 205 31.88 -21.72 -21.03
C PRO A 205 31.83 -22.49 -19.71
N ARG A 206 31.68 -23.80 -19.77
CA ARG A 206 31.49 -24.67 -18.59
C ARG A 206 32.64 -24.66 -17.58
N ASP A 207 33.86 -24.39 -18.03
CA ASP A 207 35.07 -24.32 -17.22
C ASP A 207 35.27 -22.97 -16.52
N THR A 208 34.50 -21.96 -16.89
CA THR A 208 34.57 -20.63 -16.29
C THR A 208 34.09 -20.68 -14.81
N LYS A 209 34.81 -19.99 -13.93
CA LYS A 209 34.45 -19.90 -12.52
C LYS A 209 33.27 -18.91 -12.30
N MET A 210 32.34 -19.25 -11.41
CA MET A 210 31.18 -18.40 -11.10
C MET A 210 31.63 -17.02 -10.60
N ILE A 211 32.67 -16.94 -9.79
CA ILE A 211 33.22 -15.66 -9.29
C ILE A 211 33.71 -14.74 -10.43
N THR A 212 34.07 -15.28 -11.59
CA THR A 212 34.58 -14.47 -12.72
C THR A 212 33.46 -13.79 -13.50
N ILE A 213 32.26 -14.38 -13.47
CA ILE A 213 31.11 -13.89 -14.22
C ILE A 213 30.06 -13.19 -13.32
N MET A 214 30.23 -13.22 -11.99
CA MET A 214 29.32 -12.57 -11.06
C MET A 214 29.43 -11.04 -11.15
N SER A 215 28.36 -10.38 -10.75
CA SER A 215 28.33 -8.95 -10.44
C SER A 215 28.55 -8.78 -8.93
N GLU A 216 29.53 -7.96 -8.56
CA GLU A 216 29.80 -7.62 -7.16
C GLU A 216 28.86 -6.50 -6.64
N SER A 217 28.21 -5.75 -7.54
CA SER A 217 27.27 -4.68 -7.19
C SER A 217 25.91 -5.23 -6.81
N GLN A 218 25.87 -6.02 -5.75
CA GLN A 218 24.65 -6.58 -5.20
C GLN A 218 24.14 -5.68 -4.09
N LEU A 219 22.86 -5.32 -4.15
CA LEU A 219 22.18 -4.69 -3.04
C LEU A 219 21.78 -5.77 -2.02
N LEU A 220 22.15 -5.57 -0.75
CA LEU A 220 21.83 -6.47 0.35
C LEU A 220 20.75 -5.81 1.21
N ILE A 221 19.65 -6.50 1.45
CA ILE A 221 18.51 -6.02 2.21
C ILE A 221 18.53 -6.66 3.60
N PRO A 222 18.70 -5.88 4.69
CA PRO A 222 18.55 -6.41 6.04
C PRO A 222 17.11 -6.88 6.31
N VAL A 223 16.95 -7.97 7.08
CA VAL A 223 15.62 -8.53 7.46
C VAL A 223 14.69 -7.53 8.16
N ASP A 224 15.23 -6.52 8.83
CA ASP A 224 14.51 -5.50 9.59
C ASP A 224 14.29 -4.19 8.81
N MET A 225 14.62 -4.15 7.51
CA MET A 225 14.33 -3.03 6.63
C MET A 225 12.82 -2.94 6.38
N ASP A 226 12.29 -1.72 6.39
CA ASP A 226 10.90 -1.44 6.10
C ASP A 226 10.53 -1.81 4.65
N LYS A 227 9.31 -2.38 4.43
CA LYS A 227 8.86 -2.84 3.11
C LYS A 227 8.76 -1.71 2.08
N GLU A 228 8.36 -0.49 2.52
CA GLU A 228 8.31 0.68 1.64
C GLU A 228 9.72 1.10 1.21
N GLU A 229 10.72 1.04 2.12
CA GLU A 229 12.12 1.32 1.79
C GLU A 229 12.68 0.29 0.81
N VAL A 230 12.33 -0.99 0.99
CA VAL A 230 12.65 -2.07 0.03
C VAL A 230 12.08 -1.75 -1.34
N ALA A 231 10.79 -1.39 -1.42
CA ALA A 231 10.12 -1.07 -2.66
C ALA A 231 10.78 0.11 -3.39
N ASN A 232 11.14 1.16 -2.67
CA ASN A 232 11.89 2.30 -3.19
C ASN A 232 13.28 1.89 -3.74
N LEU A 233 13.96 0.93 -3.11
CA LEU A 233 15.25 0.43 -3.62
C LEU A 233 15.08 -0.33 -4.93
N PHE A 234 14.06 -1.19 -5.03
CA PHE A 234 13.76 -1.91 -6.26
C PHE A 234 13.45 -0.98 -7.42
N GLU A 235 12.63 0.05 -7.20
CA GLU A 235 12.31 1.06 -8.22
C GLU A 235 13.56 1.85 -8.64
N ASN A 236 14.33 2.39 -7.68
CA ASN A 236 15.49 3.23 -7.96
C ASN A 236 16.63 2.49 -8.68
N TYR A 237 16.87 1.23 -8.33
CA TYR A 237 17.94 0.44 -8.90
C TYR A 237 17.48 -0.53 -10.00
N ASN A 238 16.18 -0.55 -10.29
CA ASN A 238 15.57 -1.41 -11.30
C ASN A 238 15.93 -2.89 -11.09
N LEU A 239 15.73 -3.37 -9.84
CA LEU A 239 16.11 -4.72 -9.44
C LEU A 239 15.06 -5.73 -9.92
N ASN A 240 15.50 -6.93 -10.29
CA ASN A 240 14.63 -8.08 -10.53
C ASN A 240 14.46 -8.94 -9.27
N SER A 241 15.53 -9.04 -8.49
CA SER A 241 15.56 -9.71 -7.20
C SER A 241 16.64 -9.10 -6.30
N ALA A 242 16.51 -9.28 -4.99
CA ALA A 242 17.52 -8.84 -4.03
C ALA A 242 17.74 -9.87 -2.92
N ALA A 243 18.99 -10.01 -2.47
CA ALA A 243 19.34 -10.89 -1.35
C ALA A 243 18.93 -10.29 -0.02
N VAL A 244 18.23 -11.06 0.82
CA VAL A 244 17.92 -10.68 2.19
C VAL A 244 18.92 -11.32 3.15
N ILE A 245 19.45 -10.52 4.06
CA ILE A 245 20.49 -10.91 5.01
C ILE A 245 20.06 -10.74 6.46
N ASP A 246 20.50 -11.67 7.30
CA ASP A 246 20.34 -11.57 8.75
C ASP A 246 21.37 -10.60 9.39
N LYS A 247 21.27 -10.44 10.70
CA LYS A 247 22.21 -9.61 11.50
C LYS A 247 23.68 -10.10 11.44
N SER A 248 23.91 -11.33 10.99
CA SER A 248 25.25 -11.92 10.77
C SER A 248 25.74 -11.74 9.33
N ASN A 249 24.97 -11.03 8.50
CA ASN A 249 25.15 -10.87 7.05
C ASN A 249 25.08 -12.20 6.27
N LYS A 250 24.36 -13.20 6.77
CA LYS A 250 24.10 -14.45 6.05
C LYS A 250 22.86 -14.30 5.18
N LEU A 251 22.90 -14.94 4.02
CA LEU A 251 21.74 -15.03 3.13
C LEU A 251 20.64 -15.87 3.78
N VAL A 252 19.45 -15.30 3.97
CA VAL A 252 18.31 -15.96 4.61
C VAL A 252 17.06 -16.02 3.72
N GLY A 253 17.03 -15.23 2.66
CA GLY A 253 15.94 -15.20 1.71
C GLY A 253 16.26 -14.31 0.51
N MET A 254 15.29 -14.16 -0.37
CA MET A 254 15.32 -13.18 -1.45
C MET A 254 13.95 -12.49 -1.54
N ILE A 255 13.92 -11.32 -2.14
CA ILE A 255 12.69 -10.60 -2.51
C ILE A 255 12.68 -10.49 -4.02
N MET A 256 11.54 -10.69 -4.64
CA MET A 256 11.35 -10.56 -6.08
C MET A 256 10.60 -9.27 -6.44
N ASN A 257 10.67 -8.90 -7.72
CA ASN A 257 10.06 -7.65 -8.19
C ASN A 257 8.53 -7.67 -8.22
N ASP A 258 7.92 -8.82 -8.44
CA ASP A 258 6.46 -9.03 -8.42
C ASP A 258 5.87 -8.74 -7.03
N ASP A 259 6.50 -9.24 -5.96
CA ASP A 259 6.09 -8.96 -4.58
C ASP A 259 6.19 -7.47 -4.26
N VAL A 260 7.28 -6.85 -4.72
CA VAL A 260 7.49 -5.40 -4.56
C VAL A 260 6.45 -4.57 -5.30
N LEU A 261 6.00 -5.00 -6.49
CA LEU A 261 4.91 -4.31 -7.21
C LEU A 261 3.60 -4.34 -6.42
N THR A 262 3.33 -5.43 -5.71
CA THR A 262 2.17 -5.52 -4.82
C THR A 262 2.30 -4.55 -3.65
N VAL A 263 3.46 -4.49 -2.99
CA VAL A 263 3.73 -3.51 -1.92
C VAL A 263 3.54 -2.07 -2.40
N LEU A 264 4.10 -1.72 -3.58
CA LEU A 264 3.95 -0.36 -4.12
C LEU A 264 2.49 0.03 -4.37
N ARG A 265 1.67 -0.92 -4.82
CA ARG A 265 0.24 -0.71 -5.01
C ARG A 265 -0.48 -0.52 -3.68
N GLU A 266 -0.23 -1.41 -2.71
CA GLU A 266 -0.84 -1.37 -1.38
C GLU A 266 -0.51 -0.07 -0.65
N GLU A 267 0.75 0.36 -0.64
CA GLU A 267 1.17 1.63 -0.03
C GLU A 267 0.50 2.84 -0.70
N ALA A 268 0.39 2.85 -2.03
CA ALA A 268 -0.28 3.94 -2.75
C ALA A 268 -1.79 4.00 -2.46
N GLU A 269 -2.45 2.85 -2.32
CA GLU A 269 -3.85 2.74 -1.92
C GLU A 269 -4.04 3.20 -0.47
N GLU A 270 -3.17 2.75 0.44
CA GLU A 270 -3.17 3.11 1.85
C GLU A 270 -2.98 4.62 2.05
N ASP A 271 -1.99 5.23 1.40
CA ASP A 271 -1.76 6.66 1.41
C ASP A 271 -3.01 7.45 0.95
N THR A 272 -3.68 6.96 -0.08
CA THR A 272 -4.91 7.58 -0.60
C THR A 272 -6.04 7.54 0.43
N LEU A 273 -6.24 6.41 1.09
CA LEU A 273 -7.26 6.23 2.13
C LEU A 273 -6.94 7.06 3.38
N ARG A 274 -5.69 7.08 3.80
CA ARG A 274 -5.21 7.84 4.96
C ARG A 274 -5.36 9.35 4.75
N LEU A 275 -5.07 9.87 3.54
CA LEU A 275 -5.32 11.27 3.20
C LEU A 275 -6.81 11.65 3.29
N ALA A 276 -7.70 10.70 2.99
CA ALA A 276 -9.15 10.88 3.14
C ALA A 276 -9.62 10.73 4.60
N GLY A 277 -8.73 10.39 5.55
CA GLY A 277 -9.07 10.14 6.95
C GLY A 277 -9.79 8.80 7.16
N VAL A 278 -9.54 7.84 6.29
CA VAL A 278 -10.02 6.46 6.38
C VAL A 278 -8.82 5.58 6.63
N GLY A 279 -8.91 4.56 7.48
CA GLY A 279 -7.87 3.55 7.63
C GLY A 279 -8.00 2.46 6.57
N ASP A 280 -7.35 1.33 6.77
CA ASP A 280 -7.35 0.16 5.90
C ASP A 280 -8.78 -0.43 5.79
N GLU A 281 -9.60 0.18 4.95
CA GLU A 281 -11.02 -0.16 4.79
C GLU A 281 -11.24 -0.80 3.42
N GLU A 282 -11.72 -2.03 3.42
CA GLU A 282 -12.12 -2.73 2.21
C GLU A 282 -13.61 -2.57 1.91
N ILE A 283 -13.98 -2.68 0.63
CA ILE A 283 -15.38 -2.61 0.18
C ILE A 283 -16.23 -3.69 0.84
N THR A 284 -15.64 -4.85 1.08
CA THR A 284 -16.26 -6.06 1.65
C THR A 284 -16.43 -6.03 3.16
N ASP A 285 -15.76 -5.14 3.87
CA ASP A 285 -15.86 -4.97 5.32
C ASP A 285 -17.31 -4.76 5.80
N GLY A 286 -17.65 -5.36 6.91
CA GLY A 286 -18.96 -5.21 7.55
C GLY A 286 -19.21 -3.79 8.09
N VAL A 287 -20.48 -3.37 8.15
CA VAL A 287 -20.89 -2.02 8.59
C VAL A 287 -20.30 -1.63 9.94
N VAL A 288 -20.25 -2.56 10.90
CA VAL A 288 -19.73 -2.28 12.26
C VAL A 288 -18.22 -2.02 12.22
N THR A 289 -17.46 -2.77 11.43
CA THR A 289 -16.02 -2.63 11.26
C THR A 289 -15.70 -1.27 10.63
N LYS A 290 -16.35 -0.95 9.51
CA LYS A 290 -16.23 0.37 8.86
C LYS A 290 -16.57 1.53 9.79
N THR A 291 -17.65 1.41 10.55
CA THR A 291 -18.04 2.44 11.52
C THR A 291 -16.96 2.65 12.58
N LYS A 292 -16.39 1.58 13.13
CA LYS A 292 -15.33 1.70 14.15
C LYS A 292 -14.04 2.32 13.61
N ARG A 293 -13.62 1.96 12.40
CA ARG A 293 -12.41 2.50 11.76
C ARG A 293 -12.55 4.01 11.51
N ARG A 294 -13.71 4.47 11.05
CA ARG A 294 -14.00 5.90 10.79
C ARG A 294 -14.27 6.70 12.06
N PHE A 295 -14.75 6.07 13.13
CA PHE A 295 -15.24 6.76 14.33
C PHE A 295 -14.18 7.65 14.98
N ASN A 296 -12.98 7.16 15.18
CA ASN A 296 -11.91 7.91 15.83
C ASN A 296 -11.54 9.17 15.03
N TRP A 297 -11.52 9.06 13.72
CA TRP A 297 -11.22 10.16 12.81
C TRP A 297 -12.32 11.21 12.79
N LEU A 298 -13.56 10.77 12.71
CA LEU A 298 -14.73 11.67 12.79
C LEU A 298 -14.82 12.34 14.15
N LEU A 299 -14.48 11.64 15.24
CA LEU A 299 -14.45 12.22 16.58
C LEU A 299 -13.39 13.30 16.70
N LEU A 300 -12.19 13.08 16.16
CA LEU A 300 -11.12 14.07 16.11
C LEU A 300 -11.57 15.30 15.30
N ASN A 301 -12.17 15.10 14.12
CA ASN A 301 -12.73 16.19 13.32
C ASN A 301 -13.83 16.97 14.08
N LEU A 302 -14.64 16.31 14.87
CA LEU A 302 -15.64 16.98 15.70
C LEU A 302 -14.98 17.90 16.74
N PHE A 303 -13.93 17.46 17.40
CA PHE A 303 -13.19 18.32 18.35
C PHE A 303 -12.56 19.53 17.66
N THR A 304 -11.98 19.36 16.50
CA THR A 304 -11.38 20.48 15.75
C THR A 304 -12.45 21.46 15.26
N ALA A 305 -13.63 20.98 14.87
CA ALA A 305 -14.78 21.84 14.53
C ALA A 305 -15.26 22.67 15.74
N PHE A 306 -15.30 22.09 16.94
CA PHE A 306 -15.58 22.85 18.15
C PHE A 306 -14.51 23.90 18.45
N LEU A 307 -13.22 23.60 18.22
CA LEU A 307 -12.15 24.59 18.35
C LEU A 307 -12.33 25.76 17.39
N ALA A 308 -12.65 25.50 16.13
CA ALA A 308 -12.92 26.53 15.15
C ALA A 308 -14.16 27.38 15.55
N THR A 309 -15.23 26.73 16.01
CA THR A 309 -16.43 27.42 16.51
C THR A 309 -16.13 28.28 17.73
N TRP A 310 -15.31 27.80 18.65
CA TRP A 310 -14.85 28.59 19.78
C TRP A 310 -14.09 29.86 19.34
N CYS A 311 -13.19 29.75 18.35
CA CYS A 311 -12.52 30.93 17.78
C CYS A 311 -13.51 31.92 17.16
N ILE A 312 -14.54 31.45 16.44
CA ILE A 312 -15.59 32.31 15.90
C ILE A 312 -16.32 33.04 17.02
N SER A 313 -16.63 32.38 18.15
CA SER A 313 -17.34 32.99 19.27
C SER A 313 -16.62 34.19 19.90
N LEU A 314 -15.28 34.28 19.77
CA LEU A 314 -14.51 35.44 20.25
C LEU A 314 -14.81 36.72 19.45
N PHE A 315 -15.37 36.58 18.25
CA PHE A 315 -15.73 37.68 17.37
C PHE A 315 -17.24 37.96 17.32
N GLY A 316 -18.02 37.51 18.32
CA GLY A 316 -19.46 37.66 18.37
C GLY A 316 -19.92 39.12 18.16
N ALA A 317 -19.27 40.10 18.82
CA ALA A 317 -19.59 41.52 18.66
C ALA A 317 -19.35 42.01 17.20
N THR A 318 -18.33 41.53 16.54
CA THR A 318 -18.05 41.90 15.12
C THR A 318 -19.13 41.35 14.20
N ILE A 319 -19.59 40.12 14.45
CA ILE A 319 -20.65 39.47 13.69
C ILE A 319 -21.98 40.18 13.93
N GLU A 320 -22.29 40.61 15.16
CA GLU A 320 -23.49 41.38 15.48
C GLU A 320 -23.52 42.74 14.75
N GLN A 321 -22.37 43.40 14.61
CA GLN A 321 -22.29 44.69 13.88
C GLN A 321 -22.48 44.48 12.37
N MET A 322 -21.97 43.38 11.80
CA MET A 322 -22.11 43.08 10.37
C MET A 322 -22.43 41.59 10.15
N VAL A 323 -23.71 41.24 10.25
CA VAL A 323 -24.21 39.86 10.12
C VAL A 323 -23.80 39.20 8.77
N VAL A 324 -23.60 40.02 7.74
CA VAL A 324 -23.17 39.54 6.41
C VAL A 324 -21.83 38.81 6.46
N LEU A 325 -20.94 39.09 7.43
CA LEU A 325 -19.71 38.36 7.62
C LEU A 325 -19.98 36.87 7.83
N ALA A 326 -21.02 36.50 8.57
CA ALA A 326 -21.38 35.11 8.81
C ALA A 326 -21.74 34.35 7.52
N PHE A 327 -22.29 35.04 6.51
CA PHE A 327 -22.60 34.40 5.21
C PHE A 327 -21.38 34.17 4.33
N LEU A 328 -20.30 34.91 4.54
CA LEU A 328 -19.08 34.84 3.75
C LEU A 328 -18.02 33.94 4.37
N MET A 329 -18.10 33.64 5.68
CA MET A 329 -17.16 32.77 6.38
C MET A 329 -16.95 31.41 5.69
N PRO A 330 -18.00 30.70 5.23
CA PRO A 330 -17.83 29.40 4.57
C PRO A 330 -16.97 29.49 3.29
N ILE A 331 -17.01 30.63 2.57
CA ILE A 331 -16.21 30.82 1.35
C ILE A 331 -14.71 30.83 1.69
N VAL A 332 -14.33 31.59 2.71
CA VAL A 332 -12.92 31.72 3.12
C VAL A 332 -12.38 30.40 3.66
N ALA A 333 -13.14 29.74 4.55
CA ALA A 333 -12.74 28.44 5.12
C ALA A 333 -12.62 27.35 4.03
N SER A 334 -13.65 27.22 3.17
CA SER A 334 -13.63 26.24 2.10
C SER A 334 -12.44 26.42 1.15
N MET A 335 -12.14 27.67 0.76
CA MET A 335 -11.01 27.94 -0.13
C MET A 335 -9.67 27.67 0.55
N GLY A 336 -9.52 28.00 1.83
CA GLY A 336 -8.33 27.67 2.62
C GLY A 336 -8.14 26.16 2.77
N GLY A 337 -9.19 25.45 3.14
CA GLY A 337 -9.16 24.00 3.28
C GLY A 337 -8.78 23.29 1.98
N ASN A 338 -9.43 23.67 0.85
CA ASN A 338 -9.11 23.08 -0.44
C ASN A 338 -7.66 23.38 -0.90
N ALA A 339 -7.17 24.60 -0.75
CA ALA A 339 -5.80 24.94 -1.10
C ALA A 339 -4.80 24.19 -0.22
N GLY A 340 -5.05 24.09 1.08
CA GLY A 340 -4.22 23.32 2.01
C GLY A 340 -4.15 21.85 1.66
N MET A 341 -5.30 21.24 1.32
CA MET A 341 -5.36 19.83 0.90
C MET A 341 -4.65 19.57 -0.42
N GLN A 342 -4.70 20.52 -1.38
CA GLN A 342 -3.95 20.39 -2.65
C GLN A 342 -2.43 20.38 -2.40
N THR A 343 -1.92 21.31 -1.57
CA THR A 343 -0.50 21.35 -1.20
C THR A 343 -0.12 20.11 -0.39
N LEU A 344 -0.98 19.68 0.53
CA LEU A 344 -0.78 18.47 1.34
C LEU A 344 -0.61 17.23 0.46
N ALA A 345 -1.52 16.98 -0.48
CA ALA A 345 -1.47 15.81 -1.35
C ALA A 345 -0.17 15.72 -2.16
N VAL A 346 0.29 16.87 -2.70
CA VAL A 346 1.57 16.94 -3.40
C VAL A 346 2.74 16.72 -2.45
N THR A 347 2.68 17.26 -1.23
CA THR A 347 3.76 17.14 -0.24
C THR A 347 3.90 15.71 0.29
N VAL A 348 2.80 15.04 0.63
CA VAL A 348 2.82 13.63 1.07
C VAL A 348 3.43 12.76 -0.02
N ARG A 349 3.00 12.90 -1.26
CA ARG A 349 3.58 12.18 -2.39
C ARG A 349 5.10 12.43 -2.53
N THR A 350 5.55 13.69 -2.48
CA THR A 350 6.99 14.01 -2.62
C THR A 350 7.82 13.56 -1.41
N ILE A 351 7.18 13.33 -0.27
CA ILE A 351 7.79 12.72 0.90
C ILE A 351 7.94 11.21 0.69
N ALA A 352 6.91 10.52 0.19
CA ALA A 352 6.92 9.09 -0.10
C ALA A 352 7.96 8.74 -1.18
N THR A 353 8.05 9.52 -2.26
CA THR A 353 9.07 9.33 -3.30
C THR A 353 10.48 9.81 -2.92
N ASN A 354 10.70 10.23 -1.67
CA ASN A 354 11.97 10.80 -1.17
C ASN A 354 12.49 12.03 -1.95
N ASP A 355 11.65 12.66 -2.77
CA ASP A 355 11.99 13.89 -3.52
C ASP A 355 12.10 15.12 -2.60
N LEU A 356 11.37 15.14 -1.48
CA LEU A 356 11.42 16.20 -0.48
C LEU A 356 12.37 15.83 0.66
N ASN A 357 13.53 16.47 0.68
CA ASN A 357 14.57 16.28 1.69
C ASN A 357 14.97 17.60 2.38
N GLN A 358 15.80 17.53 3.41
CA GLN A 358 16.22 18.71 4.17
C GLN A 358 16.94 19.77 3.31
N ASN A 359 17.61 19.36 2.23
CA ASN A 359 18.40 20.28 1.39
C ASN A 359 17.51 21.13 0.48
N ASN A 360 16.37 20.60 0.02
CA ASN A 360 15.46 21.30 -0.89
C ASN A 360 14.19 21.84 -0.19
N PHE A 361 14.00 21.53 1.09
CA PHE A 361 12.82 21.92 1.87
C PHE A 361 12.54 23.42 1.82
N SER A 362 13.53 24.27 2.13
CA SER A 362 13.37 25.72 2.14
C SER A 362 12.95 26.27 0.77
N SER A 363 13.47 25.70 -0.31
CA SER A 363 13.10 26.07 -1.68
C SER A 363 11.64 25.72 -1.99
N ASN A 364 11.19 24.55 -1.55
CA ASN A 364 9.80 24.13 -1.75
C ASN A 364 8.82 24.93 -0.89
N VAL A 365 9.17 25.25 0.37
CA VAL A 365 8.38 26.17 1.19
C VAL A 365 8.23 27.54 0.53
N PHE A 366 9.31 28.09 -0.05
CA PHE A 366 9.24 29.38 -0.74
C PHE A 366 8.38 29.31 -2.02
N LYS A 367 8.40 28.18 -2.74
CA LYS A 367 7.51 27.95 -3.89
C LYS A 367 6.05 27.93 -3.46
N GLU A 368 5.69 27.15 -2.42
CA GLU A 368 4.32 27.08 -1.92
C GLU A 368 3.82 28.42 -1.38
N PHE A 369 4.68 29.15 -0.68
CA PHE A 369 4.40 30.54 -0.27
C PHE A 369 4.06 31.43 -1.47
N SER A 370 4.87 31.36 -2.53
CA SER A 370 4.67 32.16 -3.76
C SER A 370 3.38 31.76 -4.49
N ILE A 371 3.08 30.47 -4.56
CA ILE A 371 1.83 29.94 -5.12
C ILE A 371 0.64 30.44 -4.30
N GLY A 372 0.75 30.42 -2.97
CA GLY A 372 -0.27 30.94 -2.06
C GLY A 372 -0.56 32.43 -2.26
N ILE A 373 0.48 33.25 -2.47
CA ILE A 373 0.31 34.67 -2.82
C ILE A 373 -0.39 34.85 -4.17
N LEU A 374 0.08 34.14 -5.20
CA LEU A 374 -0.46 34.30 -6.55
C LEU A 374 -1.95 33.88 -6.61
N ASN A 375 -2.26 32.69 -6.11
CA ASN A 375 -3.65 32.21 -6.01
C ASN A 375 -4.47 33.11 -5.09
N GLY A 376 -3.91 33.56 -3.96
CA GLY A 376 -4.55 34.48 -3.04
C GLY A 376 -4.99 35.78 -3.74
N ILE A 377 -4.12 36.39 -4.52
CA ILE A 377 -4.44 37.63 -5.28
C ILE A 377 -5.53 37.35 -6.32
N ILE A 378 -5.43 36.28 -7.09
CA ILE A 378 -6.42 35.94 -8.13
C ILE A 378 -7.80 35.73 -7.48
N PHE A 379 -7.91 34.90 -6.44
CA PHE A 379 -9.17 34.64 -5.78
C PHE A 379 -9.68 35.80 -4.93
N ALA A 380 -8.79 36.68 -4.42
CA ALA A 380 -9.17 37.93 -3.78
C ALA A 380 -9.90 38.86 -4.76
N ILE A 381 -9.37 39.02 -5.98
CA ILE A 381 -10.00 39.87 -7.02
C ILE A 381 -11.37 39.30 -7.40
N ILE A 382 -11.45 37.98 -7.62
CA ILE A 382 -12.70 37.31 -8.02
C ILE A 382 -13.75 37.46 -6.90
N SER A 383 -13.39 37.12 -5.66
CA SER A 383 -14.30 37.16 -4.52
C SER A 383 -14.74 38.59 -4.16
N ALA A 384 -13.81 39.54 -4.21
CA ALA A 384 -14.15 40.96 -4.01
C ALA A 384 -15.13 41.49 -5.05
N PHE A 385 -14.92 41.15 -6.32
CA PHE A 385 -15.83 41.52 -7.40
C PHE A 385 -17.23 40.93 -7.18
N ILE A 386 -17.33 39.64 -6.85
CA ILE A 386 -18.61 38.97 -6.60
C ILE A 386 -19.33 39.62 -5.41
N VAL A 387 -18.61 39.87 -4.29
CA VAL A 387 -19.16 40.49 -3.09
C VAL A 387 -19.61 41.93 -3.37
N GLN A 388 -18.83 42.70 -4.16
CA GLN A 388 -19.20 44.05 -4.56
C GLN A 388 -20.48 44.08 -5.39
N VAL A 389 -20.65 43.15 -6.30
CA VAL A 389 -21.87 43.05 -7.13
C VAL A 389 -23.06 42.59 -6.29
N TRP A 390 -22.87 41.68 -5.36
CA TRP A 390 -23.93 41.07 -4.59
C TRP A 390 -24.44 41.96 -3.44
N PHE A 391 -23.49 42.50 -2.66
CA PHE A 391 -23.82 43.30 -1.45
C PHE A 391 -23.69 44.80 -1.64
N GLN A 392 -23.06 45.26 -2.73
CA GLN A 392 -22.79 46.67 -3.01
C GLN A 392 -22.05 47.42 -1.87
N ASP A 393 -21.23 46.68 -1.13
CA ASP A 393 -20.43 47.18 -0.01
C ASP A 393 -18.94 47.00 -0.29
N SER A 394 -18.26 48.14 -0.42
CA SER A 394 -16.82 48.18 -0.70
C SER A 394 -15.96 47.73 0.48
N THR A 395 -16.42 47.97 1.71
CA THR A 395 -15.74 47.56 2.93
C THR A 395 -15.68 46.05 3.01
N LEU A 396 -16.84 45.41 2.80
CA LEU A 396 -16.96 43.96 2.78
C LEU A 396 -16.11 43.31 1.67
N SER A 397 -16.07 43.97 0.50
CA SER A 397 -15.22 43.50 -0.62
C SER A 397 -13.73 43.55 -0.30
N ILE A 398 -13.27 44.57 0.44
CA ILE A 398 -11.89 44.67 0.90
C ILE A 398 -11.58 43.65 1.97
N ILE A 399 -12.49 43.44 2.94
CA ILE A 399 -12.32 42.43 4.00
C ILE A 399 -12.12 41.03 3.41
N ILE A 400 -12.99 40.61 2.47
CA ILE A 400 -12.86 39.28 1.88
C ILE A 400 -11.59 39.16 1.02
N ALA A 401 -11.21 40.22 0.29
CA ALA A 401 -9.99 40.20 -0.52
C ALA A 401 -8.73 39.99 0.32
N ILE A 402 -8.56 40.76 1.40
CA ILE A 402 -7.39 40.64 2.30
C ILE A 402 -7.39 39.27 2.95
N SER A 403 -8.52 38.82 3.45
CA SER A 403 -8.65 37.52 4.12
C SER A 403 -8.37 36.35 3.19
N MET A 404 -8.79 36.44 1.92
CA MET A 404 -8.49 35.43 0.92
C MET A 404 -6.99 35.28 0.67
N VAL A 405 -6.27 36.40 0.54
CA VAL A 405 -4.80 36.36 0.34
C VAL A 405 -4.12 35.72 1.57
N LEU A 406 -4.50 36.15 2.79
CA LEU A 406 -3.91 35.60 4.01
C LEU A 406 -4.20 34.11 4.15
N THR A 407 -5.43 33.68 3.94
CA THR A 407 -5.83 32.27 4.05
C THR A 407 -5.13 31.38 3.04
N MET A 408 -4.98 31.83 1.78
CA MET A 408 -4.28 31.05 0.73
C MET A 408 -2.78 30.90 1.03
N ILE A 409 -2.11 31.94 1.53
CA ILE A 409 -0.71 31.86 1.95
C ILE A 409 -0.55 30.83 3.07
N ILE A 410 -1.41 30.88 4.08
CA ILE A 410 -1.36 29.98 5.22
C ILE A 410 -1.65 28.54 4.81
N ALA A 411 -2.64 28.35 3.94
CA ALA A 411 -2.97 27.05 3.40
C ALA A 411 -1.78 26.38 2.69
N GLY A 412 -1.10 27.11 1.81
CA GLY A 412 0.11 26.63 1.14
C GLY A 412 1.26 26.33 2.13
N LEU A 413 1.50 27.23 3.09
CA LEU A 413 2.54 27.01 4.08
C LEU A 413 2.29 25.80 4.97
N PHE A 414 1.11 25.66 5.53
CA PHE A 414 0.80 24.55 6.44
C PHE A 414 0.57 23.24 5.70
N GLY A 415 0.16 23.28 4.44
CA GLY A 415 0.11 22.10 3.57
C GLY A 415 1.47 21.41 3.37
N ILE A 416 2.59 22.17 3.48
CA ILE A 416 3.94 21.58 3.41
C ILE A 416 4.59 21.41 4.80
N LEU A 417 4.35 22.33 5.73
CA LEU A 417 4.98 22.31 7.05
C LEU A 417 4.48 21.16 7.92
N VAL A 418 3.17 20.87 7.89
CA VAL A 418 2.56 19.83 8.73
C VAL A 418 3.13 18.45 8.38
N PRO A 419 3.02 17.95 7.13
CA PRO A 419 3.51 16.60 6.81
C PRO A 419 5.02 16.46 7.00
N PHE A 420 5.80 17.50 6.67
CA PHE A 420 7.23 17.46 6.90
C PHE A 420 7.61 17.39 8.38
N THR A 421 6.86 18.09 9.24
CA THR A 421 7.07 18.03 10.70
C THR A 421 6.72 16.67 11.26
N LEU A 422 5.63 16.04 10.79
CA LEU A 422 5.22 14.69 11.19
C LEU A 422 6.28 13.66 10.79
N LYS A 423 6.78 13.71 9.55
CA LYS A 423 7.91 12.87 9.11
C LYS A 423 9.13 13.01 10.02
N LYS A 424 9.47 14.24 10.40
CA LYS A 424 10.60 14.49 11.30
C LYS A 424 10.39 13.95 12.72
N MET A 425 9.14 13.77 13.13
CA MET A 425 8.76 13.15 14.41
C MET A 425 8.61 11.63 14.30
N ASN A 426 8.94 11.03 13.16
CA ASN A 426 8.71 9.62 12.84
C ASN A 426 7.22 9.22 12.95
N ILE A 427 6.33 10.13 12.57
CA ILE A 427 4.90 9.89 12.42
C ILE A 427 4.60 9.92 10.93
N ASP A 428 3.84 8.94 10.46
CA ASP A 428 3.43 8.89 9.06
C ASP A 428 2.67 10.18 8.67
N PRO A 429 3.15 10.90 7.64
CA PRO A 429 2.53 12.14 7.18
C PRO A 429 1.11 11.96 6.65
N ALA A 430 0.76 10.80 6.09
CA ALA A 430 -0.56 10.55 5.51
C ALA A 430 -1.65 10.44 6.60
N ILE A 431 -1.33 9.85 7.76
CA ILE A 431 -2.30 9.54 8.81
C ILE A 431 -2.97 10.78 9.40
N ALA A 432 -2.21 11.81 9.78
CA ALA A 432 -2.74 12.90 10.60
C ALA A 432 -2.80 14.25 9.87
N SER A 433 -2.09 14.39 8.75
CA SER A 433 -1.89 15.69 8.10
C SER A 433 -3.19 16.37 7.67
N SER A 434 -4.16 15.64 7.15
CA SER A 434 -5.40 16.23 6.62
C SER A 434 -6.20 16.95 7.71
N VAL A 435 -6.36 16.36 8.89
CA VAL A 435 -7.09 16.96 10.01
C VAL A 435 -6.34 18.19 10.56
N PHE A 436 -5.02 18.11 10.69
CA PHE A 436 -4.23 19.25 11.16
C PHE A 436 -4.25 20.40 10.17
N VAL A 437 -4.08 20.13 8.88
CA VAL A 437 -4.10 21.16 7.84
C VAL A 437 -5.47 21.83 7.77
N THR A 438 -6.56 21.08 7.73
CA THR A 438 -7.91 21.63 7.70
C THR A 438 -8.23 22.42 8.97
N THR A 439 -7.85 21.92 10.14
CA THR A 439 -8.05 22.65 11.41
C THR A 439 -7.33 23.99 11.42
N ILE A 440 -6.04 24.01 11.00
CA ILE A 440 -5.25 25.22 10.96
C ILE A 440 -5.83 26.22 9.95
N THR A 441 -6.21 25.75 8.77
CA THR A 441 -6.76 26.61 7.72
C THR A 441 -8.12 27.17 8.12
N ASP A 442 -8.97 26.40 8.80
CA ASP A 442 -10.27 26.86 9.29
C ASP A 442 -10.11 27.90 10.41
N VAL A 443 -9.33 27.57 11.44
CA VAL A 443 -9.11 28.48 12.58
C VAL A 443 -8.49 29.79 12.10
N ILE A 444 -7.40 29.73 11.32
CA ILE A 444 -6.72 30.94 10.85
C ILE A 444 -7.55 31.65 9.79
N GLY A 445 -8.29 30.93 8.95
CA GLY A 445 -9.24 31.50 7.99
C GLY A 445 -10.31 32.34 8.68
N PHE A 446 -10.95 31.80 9.72
CA PHE A 446 -11.95 32.53 10.50
C PHE A 446 -11.36 33.70 11.29
N VAL A 447 -10.22 33.48 11.95
CA VAL A 447 -9.53 34.56 12.70
C VAL A 447 -9.06 35.67 11.77
N SER A 448 -8.51 35.35 10.60
CA SER A 448 -8.12 36.34 9.60
C SER A 448 -9.32 37.13 9.09
N PHE A 449 -10.40 36.44 8.71
CA PHE A 449 -11.57 37.07 8.13
C PHE A 449 -12.30 37.97 9.14
N LEU A 450 -12.58 37.43 10.32
CA LEU A 450 -13.28 38.18 11.37
C LEU A 450 -12.38 39.25 12.01
N GLY A 451 -11.08 38.98 12.12
CA GLY A 451 -10.10 39.94 12.63
C GLY A 451 -9.91 41.15 11.71
N VAL A 452 -9.82 40.90 10.39
CA VAL A 452 -9.84 41.99 9.40
C VAL A 452 -11.19 42.69 9.44
N GLY A 453 -12.30 41.98 9.56
CA GLY A 453 -13.63 42.58 9.76
C GLY A 453 -13.70 43.45 10.98
N ALA A 454 -13.18 43.03 12.13
CA ALA A 454 -13.17 43.81 13.37
C ALA A 454 -12.26 45.07 13.26
N TYR A 455 -11.26 45.04 12.41
CA TYR A 455 -10.39 46.21 12.20
C TYR A 455 -11.04 47.30 11.34
N PHE A 456 -11.90 46.91 10.40
CA PHE A 456 -12.57 47.84 9.47
C PHE A 456 -13.92 48.31 9.98
N LEU A 457 -14.51 47.67 11.01
CA LEU A 457 -15.75 48.06 11.71
C LEU A 457 -15.49 48.84 12.98
#